data_3ca3ce5ee83003c46e6cc083df1deb30
#
_entry.id   3ca3ce5ee83003c46e6cc083df1deb30
#
_cell.length_a   1.000
_cell.length_b   1.000
_cell.length_c   1.000
_cell.angle_alpha   90.00
_cell.angle_beta   90.00
_cell.angle_gamma   90.00
#
_symmetry.space_group_name_H-M   'P 1'
#
loop_
_entity.id
_entity.type
_entity.pdbx_description
1 polymer ?
#
loop_
_entity_poly.entity_id
_entity_poly.type
_entity_poly.pdbx_seq_one_letter_code
_entity_poly.pdbx_strand_id
1 'polypeptide(L)'
;MDTLGPWLPDARVLDLFAGAGGVGLEALSRGAAHATFVERDPRALEALGENIRTLELEARAQVVRGDVVRQVARLGADGRRFEVVFLDPPYATDDGERALAALGAGALSAPDGLVIAQHLTKRRPAEYGVLRAFRDRRFGETTLTFFRAEG
;
A
#
# COMPACT_ATOMS: atom_id res chain seq x y z
N MET A 1 6.11 9.09 -7.23
CA MET A 1 5.49 8.04 -8.08
C MET A 1 6.35 7.57 -9.24
N ASP A 2 7.25 8.38 -9.74
CA ASP A 2 8.15 7.95 -10.81
C ASP A 2 8.95 6.70 -10.46
N THR A 3 9.28 6.54 -9.18
CA THR A 3 10.00 5.37 -8.67
C THR A 3 9.23 4.07 -8.90
N LEU A 4 7.90 4.13 -8.96
CA LEU A 4 7.02 2.97 -9.12
C LEU A 4 6.67 2.68 -10.58
N GLY A 5 7.02 3.58 -11.51
CA GLY A 5 6.63 3.50 -12.91
C GLY A 5 6.77 2.12 -13.54
N PRO A 6 7.91 1.42 -13.37
CA PRO A 6 8.09 0.09 -14.00
C PRO A 6 7.12 -0.98 -13.51
N TRP A 7 6.57 -0.84 -12.30
CA TRP A 7 5.69 -1.84 -11.70
C TRP A 7 4.20 -1.54 -11.83
N LEU A 8 3.83 -0.34 -12.31
CA LEU A 8 2.44 0.10 -12.34
C LEU A 8 1.60 -0.43 -13.52
N PRO A 9 2.13 -0.59 -14.75
CA PRO A 9 1.27 -1.03 -15.85
C PRO A 9 0.58 -2.36 -15.53
N ASP A 10 -0.75 -2.37 -15.64
CA ASP A 10 -1.63 -3.51 -15.39
C ASP A 10 -1.58 -4.05 -13.95
N ALA A 11 -0.96 -3.34 -13.01
CA ALA A 11 -0.83 -3.80 -11.63
C ALA A 11 -2.14 -3.70 -10.85
N ARG A 12 -2.34 -4.65 -9.96
CA ARG A 12 -3.32 -4.54 -8.87
C ARG A 12 -2.59 -3.91 -7.70
N VAL A 13 -3.06 -2.76 -7.26
CA VAL A 13 -2.42 -1.96 -6.22
C VAL A 13 -3.24 -2.03 -4.93
N LEU A 14 -2.56 -2.20 -3.81
CA LEU A 14 -3.17 -2.09 -2.48
C LEU A 14 -2.55 -0.88 -1.78
N ASP A 15 -3.39 0.09 -1.43
CA ASP A 15 -2.98 1.33 -0.77
C ASP A 15 -3.44 1.28 0.68
N LEU A 16 -2.52 0.97 1.58
CA LEU A 16 -2.80 0.86 3.02
C LEU A 16 -2.55 2.20 3.70
N PHE A 17 -3.44 2.59 4.60
CA PHE A 17 -3.47 3.92 5.20
C PHE A 17 -3.70 4.97 4.11
N ALA A 18 -4.72 4.73 3.28
CA ALA A 18 -4.85 5.42 2.00
C ALA A 18 -5.11 6.93 2.11
N GLY A 19 -5.70 7.40 3.21
CA GLY A 19 -6.06 8.81 3.34
C GLY A 19 -7.05 9.21 2.25
N ALA A 20 -6.80 10.32 1.60
CA ALA A 20 -7.61 10.79 0.47
C ALA A 20 -7.31 10.05 -0.85
N GLY A 21 -6.37 9.10 -0.83
CA GLY A 21 -6.11 8.21 -1.95
C GLY A 21 -5.03 8.67 -2.92
N GLY A 22 -4.18 9.62 -2.54
CA GLY A 22 -3.19 10.19 -3.44
C GLY A 22 -2.32 9.18 -4.16
N VAL A 23 -1.81 8.19 -3.46
CA VAL A 23 -0.91 7.18 -4.06
C VAL A 23 -1.67 6.25 -5.00
N GLY A 24 -2.76 5.65 -4.53
CA GLY A 24 -3.52 4.70 -5.35
C GLY A 24 -4.16 5.34 -6.58
N LEU A 25 -4.67 6.57 -6.44
CA LEU A 25 -5.24 7.30 -7.56
C LEU A 25 -4.18 7.66 -8.60
N GLU A 26 -3.00 8.08 -8.14
CA GLU A 26 -1.87 8.34 -9.05
C GLU A 26 -1.44 7.05 -9.77
N ALA A 27 -1.43 5.91 -9.05
CA ALA A 27 -1.12 4.63 -9.66
C ALA A 27 -2.10 4.29 -10.78
N LEU A 28 -3.41 4.52 -10.56
CA LEU A 28 -4.42 4.30 -11.59
C LEU A 28 -4.19 5.19 -12.81
N SER A 29 -3.82 6.46 -12.59
CA SER A 29 -3.54 7.38 -13.69
C SER A 29 -2.30 6.98 -14.48
N ARG A 30 -1.41 6.19 -13.90
CA ARG A 30 -0.17 5.73 -14.54
C ARG A 30 -0.27 4.29 -15.07
N GLY A 31 -1.46 3.73 -15.17
CA GLY A 31 -1.68 2.47 -15.86
C GLY A 31 -1.96 1.26 -14.99
N ALA A 32 -2.08 1.42 -13.67
CA ALA A 32 -2.50 0.32 -12.81
C ALA A 32 -3.90 -0.16 -13.23
N ALA A 33 -4.13 -1.46 -13.18
CA ALA A 33 -5.41 -2.03 -13.58
C ALA A 33 -6.50 -1.76 -12.54
N HIS A 34 -6.14 -1.82 -11.26
CA HIS A 34 -7.10 -1.69 -10.17
C HIS A 34 -6.37 -1.21 -8.90
N ALA A 35 -7.06 -0.45 -8.07
CA ALA A 35 -6.55 -0.05 -6.75
C ALA A 35 -7.58 -0.37 -5.67
N THR A 36 -7.11 -1.01 -4.61
CA THR A 36 -7.89 -1.24 -3.39
C THR A 36 -7.31 -0.32 -2.32
N PHE A 37 -8.18 0.48 -1.70
CA PHE A 37 -7.80 1.47 -0.70
C PHE A 37 -8.30 1.02 0.66
N VAL A 38 -7.43 0.93 1.65
CA VAL A 38 -7.82 0.61 3.02
C VAL A 38 -7.62 1.85 3.88
N GLU A 39 -8.71 2.30 4.51
CA GLU A 39 -8.73 3.48 5.36
C GLU A 39 -9.83 3.35 6.40
N ARG A 40 -9.63 3.91 7.59
CA ARG A 40 -10.64 3.89 8.65
C ARG A 40 -11.17 5.26 9.06
N ASP A 41 -10.45 6.33 8.74
CA ASP A 41 -10.87 7.68 9.13
C ASP A 41 -12.04 8.15 8.26
N PRO A 42 -13.20 8.51 8.87
CA PRO A 42 -14.38 8.91 8.10
C PRO A 42 -14.16 10.12 7.19
N ARG A 43 -13.36 11.09 7.62
CA ARG A 43 -13.08 12.29 6.79
C ARG A 43 -12.22 11.94 5.59
N ALA A 44 -11.22 11.09 5.81
CA ALA A 44 -10.38 10.61 4.72
C ALA A 44 -11.19 9.77 3.73
N LEU A 45 -12.06 8.90 4.22
CA LEU A 45 -12.94 8.08 3.37
C LEU A 45 -13.88 8.94 2.52
N GLU A 46 -14.41 10.01 3.07
CA GLU A 46 -15.27 10.94 2.32
C GLU A 46 -14.47 11.61 1.19
N ALA A 47 -13.29 12.13 1.51
CA ALA A 47 -12.41 12.76 0.51
C ALA A 47 -11.99 11.76 -0.56
N LEU A 48 -11.64 10.53 -0.18
CA LEU A 48 -11.29 9.47 -1.10
C LEU A 48 -12.43 9.16 -2.08
N GLY A 49 -13.65 9.01 -1.55
CA GLY A 49 -14.83 8.76 -2.37
C GLY A 49 -15.09 9.88 -3.37
N GLU A 50 -14.96 11.12 -2.95
CA GLU A 50 -15.12 12.29 -3.84
C GLU A 50 -14.04 12.31 -4.93
N ASN A 51 -12.80 12.01 -4.57
CA ASN A 51 -11.70 11.98 -5.53
C ASN A 51 -11.89 10.89 -6.57
N ILE A 52 -12.35 9.71 -6.16
CA ILE A 52 -12.64 8.61 -7.08
C ILE A 52 -13.73 9.02 -8.08
N ARG A 53 -14.80 9.66 -7.61
CA ARG A 53 -15.90 10.11 -8.47
C ARG A 53 -15.44 11.22 -9.42
N THR A 54 -14.71 12.20 -8.91
CA THR A 54 -14.23 13.33 -9.71
C THR A 54 -13.32 12.87 -10.85
N LEU A 55 -12.49 11.85 -10.60
CA LEU A 55 -11.57 11.31 -11.59
C LEU A 55 -12.19 10.19 -12.43
N GLU A 56 -13.46 9.86 -12.17
CA GLU A 56 -14.20 8.81 -12.89
C GLU A 56 -13.50 7.45 -12.86
N LEU A 57 -13.01 7.07 -11.65
CA LEU A 57 -12.26 5.84 -11.46
C LEU A 57 -13.04 4.74 -10.71
N GLU A 58 -14.37 4.89 -10.56
CA GLU A 58 -15.18 3.98 -9.75
C GLU A 58 -15.06 2.52 -10.20
N ALA A 59 -14.96 2.28 -11.50
CA ALA A 59 -14.87 0.92 -12.01
C ALA A 59 -13.52 0.22 -11.70
N ARG A 60 -12.50 1.00 -11.35
CA ARG A 60 -11.14 0.50 -11.10
C ARG A 60 -10.67 0.69 -9.67
N ALA A 61 -11.56 1.12 -8.78
CA ALA A 61 -11.23 1.43 -7.41
C ALA A 61 -12.18 0.72 -6.45
N GLN A 62 -11.64 0.14 -5.39
CA GLN A 62 -12.42 -0.44 -4.30
C GLN A 62 -11.97 0.21 -3.00
N VAL A 63 -12.91 0.70 -2.21
CA VAL A 63 -12.64 1.27 -0.89
C VAL A 63 -13.04 0.25 0.16
N VAL A 64 -12.10 -0.08 1.05
CA VAL A 64 -12.32 -0.97 2.18
C VAL A 64 -12.16 -0.17 3.46
N ARG A 65 -13.26 0.03 4.16
CA ARG A 65 -13.25 0.74 5.45
C ARG A 65 -12.84 -0.23 6.55
N GLY A 66 -11.82 0.13 7.31
CA GLY A 66 -11.44 -0.65 8.47
C GLY A 66 -9.98 -0.50 8.88
N ASP A 67 -9.63 -1.24 9.92
CA ASP A 67 -8.28 -1.33 10.44
C ASP A 67 -7.39 -2.08 9.45
N VAL A 68 -6.21 -1.53 9.16
CA VAL A 68 -5.30 -2.08 8.15
C VAL A 68 -4.90 -3.52 8.48
N VAL A 69 -4.51 -3.81 9.72
CA VAL A 69 -4.06 -5.18 10.09
C VAL A 69 -5.16 -6.21 9.87
N ARG A 70 -6.39 -5.89 10.27
CA ARG A 70 -7.54 -6.76 10.06
C ARG A 70 -7.85 -6.97 8.59
N GLN A 71 -7.80 -5.89 7.81
CA GLN A 71 -8.13 -5.98 6.39
C GLN A 71 -7.06 -6.72 5.59
N VAL A 72 -5.78 -6.59 5.97
CA VAL A 72 -4.71 -7.40 5.37
C VAL A 72 -4.99 -8.88 5.59
N ALA A 73 -5.33 -9.28 6.80
CA ALA A 73 -5.66 -10.67 7.13
C ALA A 73 -6.87 -11.16 6.32
N ARG A 74 -7.91 -10.34 6.22
CA ARG A 74 -9.13 -10.67 5.50
C ARG A 74 -8.90 -10.82 4.00
N LEU A 75 -8.18 -9.89 3.40
CA LEU A 75 -7.84 -9.94 1.97
C LEU A 75 -7.00 -11.18 1.66
N GLY A 76 -6.05 -11.51 2.53
CA GLY A 76 -5.25 -12.73 2.39
C GLY A 76 -6.09 -13.99 2.48
N ALA A 77 -7.03 -14.05 3.42
CA ALA A 77 -7.96 -15.19 3.56
C ALA A 77 -8.86 -15.35 2.33
N ASP A 78 -9.21 -14.23 1.67
CA ASP A 78 -9.99 -14.24 0.44
C ASP A 78 -9.16 -14.59 -0.81
N GLY A 79 -7.87 -14.83 -0.64
CA GLY A 79 -6.99 -15.20 -1.74
C GLY A 79 -6.57 -14.04 -2.64
N ARG A 80 -6.77 -12.80 -2.19
CA ARG A 80 -6.40 -11.61 -2.98
C ARG A 80 -4.88 -11.50 -3.10
N ARG A 81 -4.41 -11.04 -4.25
CA ARG A 81 -2.99 -10.81 -4.54
C ARG A 81 -2.82 -9.48 -5.23
N PHE A 82 -1.69 -8.81 -4.94
CA PHE A 82 -1.40 -7.48 -5.46
C PHE A 82 0.04 -7.43 -5.95
N GLU A 83 0.26 -6.82 -7.09
CA GLU A 83 1.61 -6.59 -7.62
C GLU A 83 2.34 -5.48 -6.86
N VAL A 84 1.59 -4.50 -6.33
CA VAL A 84 2.17 -3.41 -5.54
C VAL A 84 1.32 -3.19 -4.30
N VAL A 85 1.96 -3.24 -3.14
CA VAL A 85 1.35 -2.86 -1.86
C VAL A 85 2.12 -1.65 -1.34
N PHE A 86 1.42 -0.56 -1.11
CA PHE A 86 2.00 0.67 -0.57
C PHE A 86 1.43 0.95 0.81
N LEU A 87 2.28 1.38 1.74
CA LEU A 87 1.81 1.80 3.05
C LEU A 87 2.50 3.08 3.52
N ASP A 88 1.69 4.02 4.01
CA ASP A 88 2.12 5.27 4.60
C ASP A 88 1.44 5.46 5.95
N PRO A 89 1.90 4.73 6.98
CA PRO A 89 1.25 4.76 8.30
C PRO A 89 1.50 6.06 9.05
N PRO A 90 0.69 6.34 10.10
CA PRO A 90 0.98 7.45 11.00
C PRO A 90 2.35 7.24 11.66
N TYR A 91 3.18 8.30 11.67
CA TYR A 91 4.57 8.18 12.13
C TYR A 91 4.73 8.03 13.65
N ALA A 92 3.76 8.50 14.41
CA ALA A 92 3.85 8.50 15.87
C ALA A 92 3.33 7.20 16.52
N THR A 93 3.04 6.17 15.71
CA THR A 93 2.45 4.92 16.17
C THR A 93 3.29 3.72 15.72
N ASP A 94 2.91 2.52 16.19
CA ASP A 94 3.49 1.25 15.71
C ASP A 94 2.68 0.62 14.56
N ASP A 95 1.76 1.38 13.98
CA ASP A 95 0.86 0.87 12.93
C ASP A 95 1.62 0.35 11.71
N GLY A 96 2.71 1.01 11.35
CA GLY A 96 3.54 0.58 10.21
C GLY A 96 4.19 -0.78 10.43
N GLU A 97 4.80 -0.98 11.62
CA GLU A 97 5.43 -2.24 11.96
C GLU A 97 4.40 -3.38 12.03
N ARG A 98 3.23 -3.10 12.60
CA ARG A 98 2.14 -4.09 12.69
C ARG A 98 1.61 -4.48 11.31
N ALA A 99 1.47 -3.52 10.41
CA ALA A 99 1.03 -3.78 9.04
C ALA A 99 2.09 -4.60 8.28
N LEU A 100 3.37 -4.26 8.42
CA LEU A 100 4.46 -5.01 7.79
C LEU A 100 4.55 -6.44 8.33
N ALA A 101 4.35 -6.63 9.63
CA ALA A 101 4.32 -7.97 10.22
C ALA A 101 3.17 -8.80 9.63
N ALA A 102 1.99 -8.20 9.47
CA ALA A 102 0.84 -8.88 8.88
C ALA A 102 1.11 -9.25 7.40
N LEU A 103 1.71 -8.34 6.65
CA LEU A 103 2.09 -8.60 5.25
C LEU A 103 3.17 -9.69 5.16
N GLY A 104 4.12 -9.69 6.08
CA GLY A 104 5.19 -10.69 6.11
C GLY A 104 4.72 -12.08 6.49
N ALA A 105 3.63 -12.19 7.24
CA ALA A 105 3.04 -13.46 7.64
C ALA A 105 2.09 -14.02 6.57
N GLY A 106 1.58 -13.17 5.69
CA GLY A 106 0.59 -13.53 4.68
C GLY A 106 1.18 -13.54 3.28
N ALA A 107 0.34 -13.90 2.31
CA ALA A 107 0.75 -14.00 0.92
C ALA A 107 -0.08 -13.05 0.05
N LEU A 108 -0.16 -11.78 0.44
CA LEU A 108 -0.87 -10.75 -0.35
C LEU A 108 -0.12 -10.33 -1.60
N SER A 109 1.21 -10.42 -1.59
CA SER A 109 2.01 -10.03 -2.75
C SER A 109 1.91 -11.08 -3.84
N ALA A 110 1.67 -10.64 -5.07
CA ALA A 110 1.78 -11.48 -6.24
C ALA A 110 3.26 -11.90 -6.42
N PRO A 111 3.53 -12.99 -7.16
CA PRO A 111 4.92 -13.33 -7.50
C PRO A 111 5.62 -12.11 -8.12
N ASP A 112 6.85 -11.82 -7.67
CA ASP A 112 7.63 -10.65 -8.06
C ASP A 112 6.98 -9.30 -7.70
N GLY A 113 5.99 -9.31 -6.81
CA GLY A 113 5.34 -8.10 -6.33
C GLY A 113 6.22 -7.33 -5.34
N LEU A 114 5.82 -6.07 -5.13
CA LEU A 114 6.53 -5.16 -4.24
C LEU A 114 5.67 -4.77 -3.04
N VAL A 115 6.31 -4.62 -1.90
CA VAL A 115 5.76 -3.89 -0.75
C VAL A 115 6.63 -2.65 -0.55
N ILE A 116 6.03 -1.49 -0.48
CA ILE A 116 6.74 -0.21 -0.34
C ILE A 116 6.23 0.49 0.90
N ALA A 117 7.11 0.68 1.88
CA ALA A 117 6.78 1.35 3.13
C ALA A 117 7.38 2.75 3.17
N GLN A 118 6.56 3.76 3.40
CA GLN A 118 7.00 5.11 3.68
C GLN A 118 7.17 5.26 5.20
N HIS A 119 8.32 5.78 5.61
CA HIS A 119 8.64 5.94 7.05
C HIS A 119 9.59 7.09 7.25
N LEU A 120 9.74 7.52 8.51
CA LEU A 120 10.80 8.47 8.84
C LEU A 120 12.15 7.82 8.58
N THR A 121 13.08 8.57 8.01
CA THR A 121 14.41 8.07 7.64
C THR A 121 15.14 7.46 8.84
N LYS A 122 15.01 8.07 10.00
CA LYS A 122 15.65 7.60 11.25
C LYS A 122 15.00 6.36 11.86
N ARG A 123 13.85 5.91 11.32
CA ARG A 123 13.09 4.78 11.86
C ARG A 123 12.87 3.71 10.79
N ARG A 124 13.96 3.27 10.21
CA ARG A 124 13.91 2.24 9.18
C ARG A 124 13.30 0.96 9.74
N PRO A 125 12.27 0.40 9.08
CA PRO A 125 11.65 -0.82 9.56
C PRO A 125 12.58 -2.03 9.43
N ALA A 126 12.38 -3.01 10.34
CA ALA A 126 13.03 -4.31 10.25
C ALA A 126 12.42 -5.12 9.10
N GLU A 127 13.06 -6.22 8.75
CA GLU A 127 12.48 -7.19 7.83
C GLU A 127 11.46 -8.05 8.56
N TYR A 128 10.37 -8.43 7.88
CA TYR A 128 9.23 -9.11 8.49
C TYR A 128 8.87 -10.38 7.70
N GLY A 129 8.96 -11.53 8.36
CA GLY A 129 8.53 -12.81 7.78
C GLY A 129 9.18 -13.06 6.43
N VAL A 130 8.37 -13.18 5.38
CA VAL A 130 8.86 -13.42 4.02
C VAL A 130 9.34 -12.16 3.32
N LEU A 131 9.14 -10.98 3.89
CA LEU A 131 9.54 -9.72 3.27
C LEU A 131 11.03 -9.46 3.48
N ARG A 132 11.71 -9.14 2.40
CA ARG A 132 13.13 -8.76 2.41
C ARG A 132 13.31 -7.42 1.75
N ALA A 133 13.91 -6.48 2.47
CA ALA A 133 14.21 -5.15 1.96
C ALA A 133 15.38 -5.25 0.97
N PHE A 134 15.24 -4.59 -0.18
CA PHE A 134 16.29 -4.61 -1.21
C PHE A 134 16.68 -3.22 -1.68
N ARG A 135 15.93 -2.19 -1.32
CA ARG A 135 16.19 -0.83 -1.76
C ARG A 135 15.57 0.17 -0.81
N ASP A 136 16.29 1.28 -0.55
CA ASP A 136 15.77 2.46 0.11
C ASP A 136 15.86 3.64 -0.85
N ARG A 137 14.90 4.54 -0.78
CA ARG A 137 14.96 5.81 -1.48
C ARG A 137 14.61 6.93 -0.52
N ARG A 138 15.61 7.77 -0.23
CA ARG A 138 15.49 8.83 0.76
C ARG A 138 15.03 10.13 0.12
N PHE A 139 14.10 10.80 0.79
CA PHE A 139 13.60 12.14 0.49
C PHE A 139 13.68 12.97 1.78
N GLY A 140 14.90 13.42 2.14
CA GLY A 140 15.09 14.15 3.38
C GLY A 140 14.84 13.31 4.63
N GLU A 141 13.83 13.68 5.42
CA GLU A 141 13.46 12.97 6.65
C GLU A 141 12.53 11.78 6.42
N THR A 142 12.09 11.59 5.19
CA THR A 142 11.21 10.50 4.79
C THR A 142 11.94 9.57 3.84
N THR A 143 11.74 8.27 4.02
CA THR A 143 12.34 7.24 3.16
C THR A 143 11.28 6.26 2.71
N LEU A 144 11.39 5.80 1.47
CA LEU A 144 10.65 4.65 0.96
C LEU A 144 11.57 3.43 1.03
N THR A 145 11.13 2.37 1.72
CA THR A 145 11.82 1.09 1.74
C THR A 145 11.03 0.09 0.91
N PHE A 146 11.71 -0.57 -0.03
CA PHE A 146 11.13 -1.52 -0.97
C PHE A 146 11.45 -2.93 -0.51
N PHE A 147 10.40 -3.76 -0.40
CA PHE A 147 10.52 -5.16 0.00
C PHE A 147 10.00 -6.05 -1.11
N ARG A 148 10.58 -7.25 -1.20
CA ARG A 148 10.03 -8.36 -1.98
C ARG A 148 9.73 -9.52 -1.06
N ALA A 149 8.70 -10.29 -1.41
CA ALA A 149 8.39 -11.52 -0.71
C ALA A 149 9.31 -12.63 -1.22
N GLU A 150 9.99 -13.30 -0.30
CA GLU A 150 10.77 -14.49 -0.60
C GLU A 150 9.97 -15.73 -0.24
N GLY A 151 10.04 -16.71 -1.06
CA GLY A 151 9.35 -17.96 -0.86
C GLY A 151 8.86 -18.55 -2.12
#